data_7e610a6589fa76111620eb970b7dcc07
#
_entry.id   7e610a6589fa76111620eb970b7dcc07
#
_cell.length_a   1.000
_cell.length_b   1.000
_cell.length_c   1.000
_cell.angle_alpha   90.00
_cell.angle_beta   90.00
_cell.angle_gamma   90.00
#
_symmetry.space_group_name_H-M   'P 1'
#
loop_
_entity.id
_entity.type
_entity.pdbx_description
1 polymer ?
#
loop_
_entity_poly.entity_id
_entity_poly.type
_entity_poly.pdbx_seq_one_letter_code
_entity_poly.pdbx_strand_id
1 'polypeptide(L)'
;MSSDTRRSERVDARRNRQRVLEAADRLLGERGTGVTLGEIAAAAEVGAGTVYRHFPTKEALMAIVVDRRVAQLSERARRAARESEPGEAFFTFFHYAADQALENRALCEALEDR
;
A
#
# COMPACT_ATOMS: atom_id res chain seq x y z
N MET A 1 -9.45 17.38 -30.08
CA MET A 1 -9.65 16.64 -28.85
C MET A 1 -9.72 17.59 -27.68
N SER A 2 -10.75 17.51 -26.91
CA SER A 2 -10.97 18.44 -25.82
C SER A 2 -10.02 18.19 -24.66
N SER A 3 -9.66 19.24 -23.93
CA SER A 3 -8.89 19.14 -22.70
C SER A 3 -9.61 18.31 -21.63
N ASP A 4 -10.96 18.22 -21.73
CA ASP A 4 -11.79 17.46 -20.80
C ASP A 4 -11.54 15.96 -20.91
N THR A 5 -11.30 15.45 -22.13
CA THR A 5 -11.00 14.03 -22.36
C THR A 5 -9.69 13.64 -21.67
N ARG A 6 -8.65 14.47 -21.78
CA ARG A 6 -7.35 14.21 -21.17
C ARG A 6 -7.43 14.27 -19.65
N ARG A 7 -8.22 15.20 -19.11
CA ARG A 7 -8.45 15.31 -17.67
C ARG A 7 -9.15 14.04 -17.15
N SER A 8 -10.16 13.57 -17.87
CA SER A 8 -10.90 12.36 -17.52
C SER A 8 -9.98 11.14 -17.51
N GLU A 9 -9.14 11.00 -18.52
CA GLU A 9 -8.17 9.90 -18.62
C GLU A 9 -7.19 9.91 -17.46
N ARG A 10 -6.70 11.10 -17.06
CA ARG A 10 -5.77 11.23 -15.94
C ARG A 10 -6.43 10.88 -14.61
N VAL A 11 -7.68 11.30 -14.43
CA VAL A 11 -8.47 10.97 -13.23
C VAL A 11 -8.69 9.47 -13.15
N ASP A 12 -9.06 8.84 -14.26
CA ASP A 12 -9.30 7.40 -14.32
C ASP A 12 -8.01 6.62 -14.06
N ALA A 13 -6.88 7.06 -14.62
CA ALA A 13 -5.59 6.43 -14.40
C ALA A 13 -5.18 6.50 -12.93
N ARG A 14 -5.39 7.64 -12.27
CA ARG A 14 -5.11 7.80 -10.85
C ARG A 14 -5.99 6.90 -10.00
N ARG A 15 -7.27 6.84 -10.35
CA ARG A 15 -8.23 5.99 -9.65
C ARG A 15 -7.85 4.52 -9.77
N ASN A 16 -7.50 4.09 -10.98
CA ASN A 16 -7.06 2.71 -11.23
C ASN A 16 -5.79 2.39 -10.44
N ARG A 17 -4.84 3.31 -10.44
CA ARG A 17 -3.60 3.13 -9.67
C ARG A 17 -3.88 2.98 -8.18
N GLN A 18 -4.77 3.80 -7.65
CA GLN A 18 -5.17 3.74 -6.25
C GLN A 18 -5.84 2.40 -5.91
N ARG A 19 -6.73 1.92 -6.78
CA ARG A 19 -7.38 0.62 -6.59
C ARG A 19 -6.37 -0.52 -6.56
N VAL A 20 -5.37 -0.47 -7.43
CA VAL A 20 -4.32 -1.48 -7.49
C VAL A 20 -3.51 -1.47 -6.19
N LEU A 21 -3.13 -0.29 -5.71
CA LEU A 21 -2.36 -0.17 -4.48
C LEU A 21 -3.14 -0.67 -3.27
N GLU A 22 -4.43 -0.37 -3.18
CA GLU A 22 -5.28 -0.84 -2.09
C GLU A 22 -5.46 -2.37 -2.13
N ALA A 23 -5.68 -2.92 -3.32
CA ALA A 23 -5.81 -4.36 -3.48
C ALA A 23 -4.50 -5.08 -3.15
N ALA A 24 -3.37 -4.53 -3.60
CA ALA A 24 -2.05 -5.09 -3.31
C ALA A 24 -1.76 -5.07 -1.81
N ASP A 25 -2.06 -3.97 -1.15
CA ASP A 25 -1.87 -3.82 0.28
C ASP A 25 -2.64 -4.91 1.04
N ARG A 26 -3.92 -5.08 0.71
CA ARG A 26 -4.75 -6.08 1.35
C ARG A 26 -4.28 -7.50 1.08
N LEU A 27 -4.03 -7.84 -0.18
CA LEU A 27 -3.68 -9.21 -0.56
C LEU A 27 -2.29 -9.61 -0.07
N LEU A 28 -1.33 -8.68 -0.11
CA LEU A 28 0.00 -8.95 0.42
C LEU A 28 -0.04 -9.17 1.94
N GLY A 29 -0.89 -8.42 2.64
CA GLY A 29 -1.10 -8.60 4.07
C GLY A 29 -1.76 -9.92 4.41
N GLU A 30 -2.74 -10.37 3.61
CA GLU A 30 -3.49 -11.60 3.87
C GLU A 30 -2.77 -12.86 3.42
N ARG A 31 -2.12 -12.82 2.24
CA ARG A 31 -1.57 -14.01 1.59
C ARG A 31 -0.06 -14.05 1.49
N GLY A 32 0.59 -12.92 1.74
CA GLY A 32 2.04 -12.86 1.65
C GLY A 32 2.55 -12.67 0.25
N THR A 33 3.81 -13.05 0.02
CA THR A 33 4.53 -12.78 -1.22
C THR A 33 4.12 -13.68 -2.39
N GLY A 34 3.30 -14.69 -2.15
CA GLY A 34 2.81 -15.58 -3.19
C GLY A 34 1.77 -14.98 -4.11
N VAL A 35 1.27 -13.79 -3.79
CA VAL A 35 0.27 -13.10 -4.61
C VAL A 35 0.88 -12.66 -5.94
N THR A 36 0.15 -12.88 -7.04
CA THR A 36 0.59 -12.48 -8.37
C THR A 36 -0.02 -11.14 -8.77
N LEU A 37 0.61 -10.47 -9.75
CA LEU A 37 0.05 -9.23 -10.30
C LEU A 37 -1.32 -9.46 -10.92
N GLY A 38 -1.55 -10.64 -11.53
CA GLY A 38 -2.85 -10.99 -12.07
C GLY A 38 -3.95 -11.06 -11.01
N GLU A 39 -3.62 -11.64 -9.85
CA GLU A 39 -4.56 -11.71 -8.73
C GLU A 39 -4.88 -10.32 -8.18
N ILE A 40 -3.87 -9.47 -8.11
CA ILE A 40 -4.06 -8.08 -7.66
C ILE A 40 -4.94 -7.32 -8.65
N ALA A 41 -4.70 -7.49 -9.96
CA ALA A 41 -5.52 -6.87 -11.00
C ALA A 41 -6.99 -7.29 -10.87
N ALA A 42 -7.23 -8.57 -10.68
CA ALA A 42 -8.58 -9.11 -10.52
C ALA A 42 -9.27 -8.52 -9.29
N ALA A 43 -8.57 -8.46 -8.17
CA ALA A 43 -9.12 -7.90 -6.93
C ALA A 43 -9.39 -6.40 -7.06
N ALA A 44 -8.58 -5.68 -7.82
CA ALA A 44 -8.75 -4.25 -8.06
C ALA A 44 -9.81 -3.94 -9.12
N GLU A 45 -10.26 -4.96 -9.84
CA GLU A 45 -11.17 -4.81 -10.97
C GLU A 45 -10.56 -3.94 -12.08
N VAL A 46 -9.28 -4.14 -12.32
CA VAL A 46 -8.51 -3.40 -13.34
C VAL A 46 -7.87 -4.42 -14.27
N GLY A 47 -7.80 -4.10 -15.55
CA GLY A 47 -7.17 -4.99 -16.53
C GLY A 47 -5.70 -5.22 -16.23
N ALA A 48 -5.21 -6.44 -16.50
CA ALA A 48 -3.82 -6.79 -16.26
C ALA A 48 -2.86 -5.87 -17.01
N GLY A 49 -3.17 -5.50 -18.25
CA GLY A 49 -2.34 -4.58 -19.02
C GLY A 49 -2.20 -3.21 -18.39
N THR A 50 -3.28 -2.72 -17.77
CA THR A 50 -3.26 -1.45 -17.03
C THR A 50 -2.36 -1.54 -15.81
N VAL A 51 -2.43 -2.67 -15.09
CA VAL A 51 -1.55 -2.88 -13.92
C VAL A 51 -0.09 -2.89 -14.34
N TYR A 52 0.25 -3.62 -15.42
CA TYR A 52 1.62 -3.68 -15.91
C TYR A 52 2.16 -2.32 -16.36
N ARG A 53 1.30 -1.45 -16.87
CA ARG A 53 1.71 -0.09 -17.26
C ARG A 53 2.10 0.76 -16.06
N HIS A 54 1.41 0.61 -14.94
CA HIS A 54 1.72 1.35 -13.71
C HIS A 54 2.83 0.68 -12.89
N PHE A 55 2.84 -0.66 -12.87
CA PHE A 55 3.75 -1.45 -12.03
C PHE A 55 4.30 -2.59 -12.88
N PRO A 56 5.44 -2.39 -13.52
CA PRO A 56 6.00 -3.40 -14.44
C PRO A 56 6.35 -4.73 -13.79
N THR A 57 6.68 -4.71 -12.48
CA THR A 57 7.00 -5.91 -11.73
C THR A 57 6.28 -5.92 -10.39
N LYS A 58 6.12 -7.11 -9.83
CA LYS A 58 5.54 -7.27 -8.49
C LYS A 58 6.41 -6.56 -7.46
N GLU A 59 7.72 -6.65 -7.60
CA GLU A 59 8.68 -6.03 -6.69
C GLU A 59 8.53 -4.50 -6.67
N ALA A 60 8.32 -3.89 -7.83
CA ALA A 60 8.07 -2.45 -7.92
C ALA A 60 6.79 -2.06 -7.16
N LEU A 61 5.73 -2.85 -7.34
CA LEU A 61 4.47 -2.62 -6.64
C LEU A 61 4.64 -2.80 -5.14
N MET A 62 5.32 -3.85 -4.71
CA MET A 62 5.57 -4.12 -3.30
C MET A 62 6.35 -3.00 -2.62
N ALA A 63 7.36 -2.46 -3.31
CA ALA A 63 8.16 -1.36 -2.78
C ALA A 63 7.27 -0.14 -2.47
N ILE A 64 6.34 0.18 -3.36
CA ILE A 64 5.42 1.31 -3.17
C ILE A 64 4.46 1.04 -2.01
N VAL A 65 3.95 -0.18 -1.89
CA VAL A 65 3.05 -0.58 -0.79
C VAL A 65 3.78 -0.43 0.56
N VAL A 66 5.02 -0.90 0.64
CA VAL A 66 5.83 -0.78 1.85
C VAL A 66 6.08 0.68 2.20
N ASP A 67 6.45 1.49 1.22
CA ASP A 67 6.68 2.93 1.43
C ASP A 67 5.43 3.62 1.98
N ARG A 68 4.25 3.27 1.46
CA ARG A 68 2.99 3.82 1.94
C ARG A 68 2.73 3.43 3.40
N ARG A 69 3.01 2.18 3.76
CA ARG A 69 2.82 1.70 5.13
C ARG A 69 3.77 2.38 6.10
N VAL A 70 5.01 2.59 5.69
CA VAL A 70 6.00 3.32 6.50
C VAL A 70 5.54 4.77 6.70
N ALA A 71 5.06 5.41 5.65
CA ALA A 71 4.56 6.78 5.74
C ALA A 71 3.36 6.89 6.70
N GLN A 72 2.43 5.94 6.63
CA GLN A 72 1.28 5.89 7.52
C GLN A 72 1.69 5.69 8.97
N LEU A 73 2.66 4.81 9.21
CA LEU A 73 3.20 4.56 10.53
C LEU A 73 3.88 5.80 11.10
N SER A 74 4.68 6.48 10.28
CA SER A 74 5.36 7.72 10.67
C SER A 74 4.36 8.82 11.03
N GLU A 75 3.30 8.97 10.24
CA GLU A 75 2.26 9.95 10.52
C GLU A 75 1.51 9.62 11.80
N ARG A 76 1.24 8.33 12.03
CA ARG A 76 0.59 7.87 13.25
C ARG A 76 1.43 8.19 14.48
N ALA A 77 2.74 7.97 14.37
CA ALA A 77 3.68 8.28 15.45
C ALA A 77 3.70 9.78 15.78
N ARG A 78 3.74 10.62 14.74
CA ARG A 78 3.72 12.07 14.91
C ARG A 78 2.43 12.54 15.57
N ARG A 79 1.30 11.98 15.14
CA ARG A 79 -0.01 12.32 15.68
C ARG A 79 -0.10 11.94 17.16
N ALA A 80 0.33 10.73 17.51
CA ALA A 80 0.34 10.26 18.87
C ALA A 80 1.20 11.16 19.77
N ALA A 81 2.37 11.58 19.28
CA ALA A 81 3.27 12.45 20.02
C ALA A 81 2.66 13.85 20.27
N ARG A 82 1.82 14.32 19.34
CA ARG A 82 1.18 15.64 19.48
C ARG A 82 -0.06 15.63 20.36
N GLU A 83 -0.81 14.53 20.38
CA GLU A 83 -2.15 14.48 20.97
C GLU A 83 -2.21 13.86 22.37
N SER A 84 -1.12 13.24 22.83
CA SER A 84 -1.13 12.49 24.07
C SER A 84 0.00 12.88 25.00
N GLU A 85 -0.14 12.54 26.27
CA GLU A 85 0.96 12.58 27.21
C GLU A 85 2.07 11.64 26.70
N PRO A 86 3.37 11.95 26.96
CA PRO A 86 4.47 11.15 26.40
C PRO A 86 4.33 9.64 26.65
N GLY A 87 3.91 9.24 27.84
CA GLY A 87 3.74 7.82 28.17
C GLY A 87 2.62 7.18 27.37
N GLU A 88 1.48 7.86 27.28
CA GLU A 88 0.33 7.38 26.50
C GLU A 88 0.65 7.34 25.03
N ALA A 89 1.37 8.34 24.51
CA ALA A 89 1.78 8.39 23.12
C ALA A 89 2.66 7.18 22.79
N PHE A 90 3.58 6.85 23.67
CA PHE A 90 4.46 5.70 23.49
C PHE A 90 3.67 4.40 23.44
N PHE A 91 2.77 4.18 24.39
CA PHE A 91 1.97 2.96 24.42
C PHE A 91 1.05 2.83 23.22
N THR A 92 0.39 3.91 22.86
CA THR A 92 -0.50 3.91 21.69
C THR A 92 0.28 3.59 20.43
N PHE A 93 1.42 4.22 20.23
CA PHE A 93 2.26 3.96 19.07
C PHE A 93 2.81 2.53 19.09
N PHE A 94 3.27 2.05 20.25
CA PHE A 94 3.82 0.71 20.39
C PHE A 94 2.78 -0.35 20.02
N HIS A 95 1.56 -0.22 20.55
CA HIS A 95 0.49 -1.17 20.22
C HIS A 95 0.15 -1.13 18.73
N TYR A 96 0.07 0.07 18.16
CA TYR A 96 -0.20 0.20 16.73
C TYR A 96 0.91 -0.45 15.91
N ALA A 97 2.15 -0.17 16.25
CA ALA A 97 3.30 -0.74 15.53
C ALA A 97 3.36 -2.26 15.64
N ALA A 98 3.06 -2.79 16.83
CA ALA A 98 3.02 -4.24 17.04
C ALA A 98 1.94 -4.91 16.21
N ASP A 99 0.72 -4.32 16.19
CA ASP A 99 -0.38 -4.83 15.39
C ASP A 99 -0.04 -4.79 13.90
N GLN A 100 0.57 -3.71 13.44
CA GLN A 100 0.99 -3.58 12.04
C GLN A 100 2.09 -4.58 11.70
N ALA A 101 3.01 -4.84 12.61
CA ALA A 101 4.07 -5.82 12.39
C ALA A 101 3.49 -7.22 12.20
N LEU A 102 2.51 -7.59 13.00
CA LEU A 102 1.84 -8.88 12.86
C LEU A 102 1.07 -8.98 11.54
N GLU A 103 0.33 -7.93 11.19
CA GLU A 103 -0.43 -7.90 9.94
C GLU A 103 0.49 -7.84 8.71
N ASN A 104 1.67 -7.25 8.85
CA ASN A 104 2.60 -7.03 7.75
C ASN A 104 3.76 -8.02 7.73
N ARG A 105 3.63 -9.14 8.43
CA ARG A 105 4.66 -10.16 8.47
C ARG A 105 5.14 -10.56 7.08
N ALA A 106 4.20 -10.72 6.16
CA ALA A 106 4.51 -11.09 4.78
C ALA A 106 5.37 -10.04 4.07
N LEU A 107 5.09 -8.77 4.33
CA LEU A 107 5.88 -7.67 3.74
C LEU A 107 7.28 -7.61 4.34
N CYS A 108 7.40 -7.89 5.64
CA CYS A 108 8.72 -7.95 6.29
C CYS A 108 9.56 -9.09 5.72
N GLU A 109 8.95 -10.25 5.50
CA GLU A 109 9.62 -11.40 4.87
C GLU A 109 10.09 -11.06 3.47
N ALA A 110 9.27 -10.33 2.70
CA ALA A 110 9.64 -9.91 1.35
C ALA A 110 10.85 -8.98 1.36
N LEU A 111 10.97 -8.12 2.37
CA LEU A 111 12.11 -7.21 2.49
C LEU A 111 13.40 -7.95 2.86
N GLU A 112 13.30 -9.00 3.64
CA GLU A 112 14.45 -9.81 4.01
C GLU A 112 15.04 -10.58 2.83
N ASP A 113 14.20 -10.91 1.86
CA ASP A 113 14.61 -11.67 0.67
C ASP A 113 15.29 -10.81 -0.41
N ARG A 114 15.47 -9.54 -0.17
CA ARG A 114 16.11 -8.63 -1.14
C ARG A 114 17.63 -8.67 -1.05
#